data_1131a8d28ef633aaa572f380a102abfb
#
_entry.id   1131a8d28ef633aaa572f380a102abfb
#
_cell.length_a   1.000
_cell.length_b   1.000
_cell.length_c   1.000
_cell.angle_alpha   90.00
_cell.angle_beta   90.00
_cell.angle_gamma   90.00
#
_symmetry.space_group_name_H-M   'P 1'
#
loop_
_entity.id
_entity.type
_entity.pdbx_description
1 polymer ?
#
loop_
_entity_poly.entity_id
_entity_poly.type
_entity_poly.pdbx_seq_one_letter_code
_entity_poly.pdbx_strand_id
1 'polypeptide(L)'
;MSRVRCLLSIVILTMFNLALFTSCEDNLYYSLYQDMPRMEWDSNEPLAFSIPPAENTLDVAVTLGVRTTTKFRYKDIVARAELLDGDSVISSVPLNITLYQGKGATREGILLQDNYSKPQSFHMQAHHNYTLRVTHLMRLNPLDEVQSVGIIVER
;
A
#
# COMPACT_ATOMS: atom_id res chain seq x y z
N MET A 1 2.06 -58.54 10.35
CA MET A 1 1.61 -57.72 9.20
C MET A 1 0.76 -56.49 9.62
N SER A 2 -0.02 -56.57 10.70
CA SER A 2 -0.88 -55.43 11.15
C SER A 2 -0.08 -54.24 11.73
N ARG A 3 0.99 -54.47 12.49
CA ARG A 3 1.80 -53.41 13.11
C ARG A 3 2.58 -52.56 12.10
N VAL A 4 3.06 -53.18 11.03
CA VAL A 4 3.78 -52.46 9.94
C VAL A 4 2.83 -51.52 9.16
N ARG A 5 1.59 -51.98 8.91
CA ARG A 5 0.56 -51.15 8.27
C ARG A 5 0.14 -49.97 9.14
N CYS A 6 0.07 -50.15 10.45
CA CYS A 6 -0.25 -49.07 11.40
C CYS A 6 0.88 -48.02 11.47
N LEU A 7 2.15 -48.45 11.48
CA LEU A 7 3.30 -47.54 11.44
C LEU A 7 3.40 -46.76 10.12
N LEU A 8 3.12 -47.42 9.01
CA LEU A 8 3.12 -46.77 7.69
C LEU A 8 2.02 -45.72 7.60
N SER A 9 0.83 -45.97 8.13
CA SER A 9 -0.27 -45.01 8.18
C SER A 9 0.05 -43.76 9.05
N ILE A 10 0.73 -43.99 10.18
CA ILE A 10 1.15 -42.88 11.06
C ILE A 10 2.21 -42.00 10.38
N VAL A 11 3.19 -42.62 9.70
CA VAL A 11 4.23 -41.90 8.97
C VAL A 11 3.64 -41.07 7.81
N ILE A 12 2.67 -41.62 7.06
CA ILE A 12 1.99 -40.91 6.00
C ILE A 12 1.17 -39.73 6.54
N LEU A 13 0.47 -39.94 7.68
CA LEU A 13 -0.32 -38.90 8.32
C LEU A 13 0.54 -37.77 8.89
N THR A 14 1.74 -38.09 9.45
CA THR A 14 2.69 -37.04 9.90
C THR A 14 3.33 -36.28 8.75
N MET A 15 3.69 -36.95 7.65
CA MET A 15 4.19 -36.27 6.46
C MET A 15 3.14 -35.37 5.81
N PHE A 16 1.87 -35.76 5.82
CA PHE A 16 0.78 -34.95 5.30
C PHE A 16 0.54 -33.68 6.14
N ASN A 17 0.71 -33.74 7.46
CA ASN A 17 0.60 -32.57 8.33
C ASN A 17 1.77 -31.58 8.16
N LEU A 18 2.97 -32.03 7.79
CA LEU A 18 4.13 -31.15 7.54
C LEU A 18 3.97 -30.31 6.28
N ALA A 19 3.19 -30.78 5.30
CA ALA A 19 2.98 -30.08 4.03
C ALA A 19 1.99 -28.91 4.12
N LEU A 20 1.30 -28.72 5.24
CA LEU A 20 0.31 -27.66 5.45
C LEU A 20 0.90 -26.34 5.96
N PHE A 21 2.19 -26.29 6.29
CA PHE A 21 2.90 -25.06 6.65
C PHE A 21 3.56 -24.41 5.43
N THR A 22 2.82 -24.24 4.33
CA THR A 22 3.23 -23.27 3.31
C THR A 22 2.97 -21.90 3.90
N SER A 23 4.01 -21.30 4.47
CA SER A 23 4.03 -19.88 4.82
C SER A 23 3.73 -19.08 3.55
N CYS A 24 2.61 -18.36 3.51
CA CYS A 24 2.49 -17.23 2.59
C CYS A 24 3.63 -16.27 2.96
N GLU A 25 4.61 -16.09 2.11
CA GLU A 25 5.51 -14.95 2.22
C GLU A 25 4.67 -13.70 2.04
N ASP A 26 4.48 -12.98 3.14
CA ASP A 26 3.83 -11.68 3.12
C ASP A 26 4.83 -10.71 2.46
N ASN A 27 4.58 -10.37 1.19
CA ASN A 27 5.42 -9.43 0.45
C ASN A 27 5.31 -7.99 0.99
N LEU A 28 4.37 -7.76 1.92
CA LEU A 28 4.15 -6.46 2.53
C LEU A 28 5.38 -6.07 3.37
N TYR A 29 6.03 -4.98 2.98
CA TYR A 29 7.13 -4.38 3.70
C TYR A 29 6.66 -3.30 4.69
N TYR A 30 5.76 -2.41 4.23
CA TYR A 30 5.27 -1.30 5.01
C TYR A 30 3.92 -0.80 4.47
N SER A 31 3.04 -0.36 5.37
CA SER A 31 1.80 0.30 4.97
C SER A 31 1.40 1.33 6.02
N LEU A 32 1.06 2.52 5.56
CA LEU A 32 0.58 3.60 6.41
C LEU A 32 -0.44 4.44 5.66
N TYR A 33 -1.54 4.78 6.34
CA TYR A 33 -2.56 5.72 5.86
C TYR A 33 -2.63 6.92 6.80
N GLN A 34 -2.82 8.09 6.22
CA GLN A 34 -3.06 9.36 6.93
C GLN A 34 -4.48 9.82 6.63
N ASP A 35 -5.25 10.11 7.67
CA ASP A 35 -6.61 10.65 7.51
C ASP A 35 -6.53 12.12 7.12
N MET A 36 -7.41 12.52 6.19
CA MET A 36 -7.47 13.90 5.72
C MET A 36 -8.38 14.72 6.63
N PRO A 37 -7.88 15.84 7.18
CA PRO A 37 -8.71 16.76 7.94
C PRO A 37 -9.90 17.24 7.10
N ARG A 38 -11.11 17.17 7.66
CA ARG A 38 -12.35 17.57 6.99
C ARG A 38 -12.64 16.83 5.68
N MET A 39 -12.00 15.67 5.43
CA MET A 39 -12.03 14.94 4.15
C MET A 39 -11.53 15.80 2.97
N GLU A 40 -10.57 16.67 3.21
CA GLU A 40 -9.96 17.56 2.22
C GLU A 40 -8.48 17.24 2.09
N TRP A 41 -8.04 16.88 0.87
CA TRP A 41 -6.62 16.70 0.56
C TRP A 41 -6.06 17.96 -0.09
N ASP A 42 -5.19 18.67 0.63
CA ASP A 42 -4.57 19.92 0.16
C ASP A 42 -3.20 19.64 -0.46
N SER A 43 -2.99 20.07 -1.71
CA SER A 43 -1.71 19.95 -2.40
C SER A 43 -0.61 20.88 -1.84
N ASN A 44 -0.98 21.92 -1.09
CA ASN A 44 -0.03 22.80 -0.42
C ASN A 44 0.57 22.15 0.84
N GLU A 45 -0.04 21.07 1.32
CA GLU A 45 0.42 20.28 2.45
C GLU A 45 0.79 18.86 1.98
N PRO A 46 1.99 18.66 1.39
CA PRO A 46 2.42 17.35 0.91
C PRO A 46 2.43 16.31 2.03
N LEU A 47 1.90 15.14 1.76
CA LEU A 47 1.91 14.02 2.70
C LEU A 47 3.29 13.38 2.72
N ALA A 48 3.83 13.14 3.91
CA ALA A 48 5.13 12.51 4.09
C ALA A 48 4.98 11.18 4.83
N PHE A 49 5.54 10.12 4.25
CA PHE A 49 5.54 8.77 4.79
C PHE A 49 6.98 8.34 5.02
N SER A 50 7.39 8.21 6.28
CA SER A 50 8.71 7.68 6.62
C SER A 50 8.71 6.17 6.46
N ILE A 51 9.52 5.66 5.53
CA ILE A 51 9.64 4.23 5.27
C ILE A 51 10.76 3.69 6.18
N PRO A 52 10.52 2.62 6.95
CA PRO A 52 11.54 2.02 7.79
C PRO A 52 12.78 1.61 6.97
N PRO A 53 14.00 1.75 7.51
CA PRO A 53 15.22 1.36 6.80
C PRO A 53 15.26 -0.15 6.58
N ALA A 54 15.71 -0.56 5.40
CA ALA A 54 15.89 -1.96 5.06
C ALA A 54 17.26 -2.46 5.54
N GLU A 55 17.36 -3.73 5.94
CA GLU A 55 18.62 -4.37 6.29
C GLU A 55 19.51 -4.60 5.07
N ASN A 56 18.91 -4.86 3.92
CA ASN A 56 19.58 -5.10 2.65
C ASN A 56 19.08 -4.12 1.59
N THR A 57 19.93 -3.84 0.62
CA THR A 57 19.54 -3.11 -0.59
C THR A 57 18.50 -3.91 -1.36
N LEU A 58 17.38 -3.30 -1.68
CA LEU A 58 16.26 -3.96 -2.39
C LEU A 58 15.46 -2.97 -3.25
N ASP A 59 14.78 -3.53 -4.23
CA ASP A 59 13.77 -2.82 -4.98
C ASP A 59 12.41 -3.07 -4.32
N VAL A 60 11.65 -2.00 -4.15
CA VAL A 60 10.29 -2.05 -3.58
C VAL A 60 9.27 -1.56 -4.59
N ALA A 61 8.09 -2.15 -4.54
CA ALA A 61 6.93 -1.69 -5.28
C ALA A 61 6.06 -0.82 -4.35
N VAL A 62 5.84 0.43 -4.72
CA VAL A 62 5.01 1.37 -3.96
C VAL A 62 3.68 1.57 -4.68
N THR A 63 2.60 1.31 -3.98
CA THR A 63 1.23 1.57 -4.39
C THR A 63 0.65 2.68 -3.55
N LEU A 64 0.09 3.71 -4.19
CA LEU A 64 -0.66 4.76 -3.51
C LEU A 64 -2.13 4.32 -3.39
N GLY A 65 -2.64 4.33 -2.17
CA GLY A 65 -4.05 4.09 -1.86
C GLY A 65 -4.76 5.39 -1.52
N VAL A 66 -5.90 5.64 -2.11
CA VAL A 66 -6.75 6.79 -1.80
C VAL A 66 -8.15 6.31 -1.48
N ARG A 67 -8.59 6.61 -0.28
CA ARG A 67 -9.95 6.33 0.16
C ARG A 67 -10.81 7.57 -0.02
N THR A 68 -11.85 7.43 -0.83
CA THR A 68 -12.80 8.51 -1.13
C THR A 68 -14.20 8.14 -0.68
N THR A 69 -15.06 9.13 -0.48
CA THR A 69 -16.49 8.85 -0.38
C THR A 69 -17.08 8.57 -1.77
N THR A 70 -18.28 8.01 -1.82
CA THR A 70 -19.01 7.80 -3.09
C THR A 70 -19.48 9.10 -3.74
N LYS A 71 -19.30 10.25 -3.07
CA LYS A 71 -19.62 11.59 -3.59
C LYS A 71 -18.45 12.24 -4.33
N PHE A 72 -17.25 11.61 -4.30
CA PHE A 72 -16.09 12.12 -5.02
C PHE A 72 -16.40 12.23 -6.52
N ARG A 73 -16.13 13.39 -7.12
CA ARG A 73 -16.66 13.75 -8.44
C ARG A 73 -15.79 13.37 -9.63
N TYR A 74 -14.52 13.05 -9.39
CA TYR A 74 -13.56 12.77 -10.46
C TYR A 74 -13.46 11.26 -10.70
N LYS A 75 -13.11 10.90 -11.93
CA LYS A 75 -12.86 9.51 -12.33
C LYS A 75 -11.43 9.09 -12.05
N ASP A 76 -10.52 10.04 -12.04
CA ASP A 76 -9.10 9.81 -11.87
C ASP A 76 -8.50 10.84 -10.91
N ILE A 77 -7.48 10.44 -10.17
CA ILE A 77 -6.62 11.33 -9.38
C ILE A 77 -5.22 11.22 -9.95
N VAL A 78 -4.63 12.36 -10.27
CA VAL A 78 -3.21 12.47 -10.64
C VAL A 78 -2.45 12.97 -9.42
N ALA A 79 -1.39 12.27 -9.05
CA ALA A 79 -0.51 12.63 -7.96
C ALA A 79 0.95 12.50 -8.39
N ARG A 80 1.86 13.01 -7.57
CA ARG A 80 3.30 12.83 -7.67
C ARG A 80 3.78 12.14 -6.40
N ALA A 81 4.60 11.12 -6.57
CA ALA A 81 5.36 10.51 -5.48
C ALA A 81 6.84 10.83 -5.67
N GLU A 82 7.46 11.36 -4.63
CA GLU A 82 8.88 11.69 -4.59
C GLU A 82 9.54 10.92 -3.45
N LEU A 83 10.57 10.14 -3.79
CA LEU A 83 11.40 9.45 -2.80
C LEU A 83 12.52 10.39 -2.39
N LEU A 84 12.65 10.63 -1.09
CA LEU A 84 13.68 11.46 -0.49
C LEU A 84 14.63 10.62 0.33
N ASP A 85 15.92 10.93 0.24
CA ASP A 85 16.97 10.51 1.17
C ASP A 85 17.43 11.76 1.94
N GLY A 86 17.03 11.85 3.21
CA GLY A 86 17.08 13.12 3.94
C GLY A 86 16.21 14.19 3.25
N ASP A 87 16.81 15.32 2.91
CA ASP A 87 16.14 16.43 2.22
C ASP A 87 16.24 16.36 0.68
N SER A 88 16.99 15.38 0.16
CA SER A 88 17.26 15.27 -1.27
C SER A 88 16.24 14.39 -1.97
N VAL A 89 15.58 14.89 -3.01
CA VAL A 89 14.72 14.08 -3.89
C VAL A 89 15.61 13.25 -4.81
N ILE A 90 15.57 11.93 -4.63
CA ILE A 90 16.34 10.97 -5.43
C ILE A 90 15.54 10.33 -6.55
N SER A 91 14.21 10.33 -6.43
CA SER A 91 13.31 9.83 -7.48
C SER A 91 11.99 10.57 -7.43
N SER A 92 11.38 10.80 -8.59
CA SER A 92 10.06 11.45 -8.71
C SER A 92 9.28 10.78 -9.83
N VAL A 93 8.08 10.26 -9.50
CA VAL A 93 7.22 9.56 -10.45
C VAL A 93 5.80 10.09 -10.40
N PRO A 94 5.13 10.24 -11.55
CA PRO A 94 3.71 10.53 -11.59
C PRO A 94 2.92 9.25 -11.26
N LEU A 95 1.85 9.41 -10.49
CA LEU A 95 0.90 8.37 -10.16
C LEU A 95 -0.47 8.72 -10.73
N ASN A 96 -1.12 7.75 -11.32
CA ASN A 96 -2.49 7.89 -11.80
C ASN A 96 -3.36 6.83 -11.14
N ILE A 97 -4.44 7.27 -10.48
CA ILE A 97 -5.37 6.42 -9.75
C ILE A 97 -6.71 6.55 -10.44
N THR A 98 -7.14 5.47 -11.10
CA THR A 98 -8.49 5.41 -11.66
C THR A 98 -9.45 4.93 -10.59
N LEU A 99 -10.47 5.73 -10.31
CA LEU A 99 -11.41 5.43 -9.24
C LEU A 99 -12.43 4.39 -9.68
N TYR A 100 -12.67 3.46 -8.76
CA TYR A 100 -13.68 2.44 -8.95
C TYR A 100 -15.09 3.05 -8.85
N GLN A 101 -15.94 2.81 -9.85
CA GLN A 101 -17.31 3.32 -9.94
C GLN A 101 -18.35 2.35 -9.32
N GLY A 102 -17.93 1.50 -8.38
CA GLY A 102 -18.79 0.49 -7.75
C GLY A 102 -19.45 0.93 -6.44
N LYS A 103 -20.12 -0.01 -5.79
CA LYS A 103 -20.65 0.21 -4.44
C LYS A 103 -19.51 0.21 -3.44
N GLY A 104 -19.34 1.30 -2.69
CA GLY A 104 -18.37 1.39 -1.61
C GLY A 104 -18.76 0.53 -0.40
N ALA A 105 -17.81 0.33 0.51
CA ALA A 105 -18.07 -0.24 1.82
C ALA A 105 -18.54 0.85 2.79
N THR A 106 -19.48 0.52 3.68
CA THR A 106 -19.94 1.46 4.70
C THR A 106 -19.03 1.41 5.92
N ARG A 107 -18.49 2.56 6.31
CA ARG A 107 -17.78 2.74 7.56
C ARG A 107 -18.35 3.95 8.30
N GLU A 108 -18.76 3.75 9.56
CA GLU A 108 -19.34 4.81 10.39
C GLU A 108 -20.52 5.57 9.72
N GLY A 109 -21.32 4.87 8.90
CA GLY A 109 -22.45 5.45 8.17
C GLY A 109 -22.07 6.18 6.87
N ILE A 110 -20.77 6.24 6.50
CA ILE A 110 -20.28 6.84 5.27
C ILE A 110 -19.91 5.71 4.29
N LEU A 111 -20.34 5.84 3.05
CA LEU A 111 -19.95 4.93 1.98
C LEU A 111 -18.57 5.34 1.46
N LEU A 112 -17.58 4.46 1.64
CA LEU A 112 -16.20 4.66 1.26
C LEU A 112 -15.79 3.72 0.12
N GLN A 113 -14.88 4.18 -0.71
CA GLN A 113 -14.26 3.43 -1.82
C GLN A 113 -12.75 3.50 -1.69
N ASP A 114 -12.10 2.34 -1.69
CA ASP A 114 -10.64 2.23 -1.74
C ASP A 114 -10.20 2.15 -3.20
N ASN A 115 -9.28 3.02 -3.59
CA ASN A 115 -8.74 3.13 -4.93
C ASN A 115 -7.22 3.10 -4.87
N TYR A 116 -6.59 2.42 -5.85
CA TYR A 116 -5.15 2.19 -5.83
C TYR A 116 -4.51 2.59 -7.16
N SER A 117 -3.30 3.16 -7.07
CA SER A 117 -2.45 3.36 -8.24
C SER A 117 -1.89 2.02 -8.73
N LYS A 118 -1.32 2.02 -9.92
CA LYS A 118 -0.39 0.95 -10.30
C LYS A 118 0.86 1.06 -9.43
N PRO A 119 1.48 -0.08 -9.04
CA PRO A 119 2.72 -0.07 -8.28
C PRO A 119 3.85 0.57 -9.09
N GLN A 120 4.69 1.35 -8.40
CA GLN A 120 5.89 1.96 -8.95
C GLN A 120 7.13 1.44 -8.21
N SER A 121 8.16 1.06 -8.96
CA SER A 121 9.39 0.54 -8.37
C SER A 121 10.30 1.68 -7.92
N PHE A 122 10.86 1.52 -6.71
CA PHE A 122 11.88 2.38 -6.15
C PHE A 122 13.04 1.53 -5.64
N HIS A 123 14.27 2.02 -5.85
CA HIS A 123 15.49 1.39 -5.34
C HIS A 123 15.81 1.97 -3.96
N MET A 124 15.93 1.11 -2.95
CA MET A 124 16.28 1.48 -1.58
C MET A 124 17.62 0.84 -1.19
N GLN A 125 18.57 1.66 -0.73
CA GLN A 125 19.83 1.18 -0.19
C GLN A 125 19.66 0.72 1.26
N ALA A 126 20.48 -0.26 1.67
CA ALA A 126 20.46 -0.77 3.03
C ALA A 126 20.79 0.34 4.04
N HIS A 127 20.09 0.33 5.17
CA HIS A 127 20.31 1.23 6.32
C HIS A 127 20.05 2.72 6.06
N HIS A 128 19.46 3.09 4.91
CA HIS A 128 19.03 4.46 4.63
C HIS A 128 17.59 4.70 5.09
N ASN A 129 17.34 5.91 5.60
CA ASN A 129 15.99 6.36 5.96
C ASN A 129 15.37 7.10 4.79
N TYR A 130 14.32 6.53 4.24
CA TYR A 130 13.60 7.15 3.12
C TYR A 130 12.30 7.77 3.57
N THR A 131 11.95 8.88 2.94
CA THR A 131 10.61 9.48 3.05
C THR A 131 9.98 9.51 1.68
N LEU A 132 8.76 8.98 1.56
CA LEU A 132 7.94 9.15 0.37
C LEU A 132 7.04 10.36 0.56
N ARG A 133 7.22 11.38 -0.25
CA ARG A 133 6.38 12.57 -0.27
C ARG A 133 5.36 12.46 -1.40
N VAL A 134 4.09 12.65 -1.07
CA VAL A 134 2.98 12.52 -2.02
C VAL A 134 2.18 13.82 -2.09
N THR A 135 1.94 14.29 -3.30
CA THR A 135 1.18 15.52 -3.57
C THR A 135 0.22 15.27 -4.74
N HIS A 136 -1.05 15.64 -4.63
CA HIS A 136 -1.93 15.58 -5.78
C HIS A 136 -1.65 16.73 -6.76
N LEU A 137 -1.87 16.46 -8.05
CA LEU A 137 -1.64 17.42 -9.16
C LEU A 137 -2.95 17.84 -9.84
N MET A 138 -4.05 17.71 -9.12
CA MET A 138 -5.37 18.08 -9.63
C MET A 138 -5.54 19.60 -9.68
N ARG A 139 -6.37 20.09 -10.62
CA ARG A 139 -6.61 21.53 -10.80
C ARG A 139 -7.32 22.18 -9.62
N LEU A 140 -8.20 21.42 -8.94
CA LEU A 140 -8.88 21.92 -7.74
C LEU A 140 -8.06 21.59 -6.51
N ASN A 141 -7.99 22.52 -5.58
CA ASN A 141 -7.33 22.39 -4.32
C ASN A 141 -8.12 23.15 -3.24
N PRO A 142 -8.47 22.53 -2.11
CA PRO A 142 -8.28 21.10 -1.81
C PRO A 142 -9.18 20.18 -2.65
N LEU A 143 -8.86 18.87 -2.64
CA LEU A 143 -9.74 17.82 -3.15
C LEU A 143 -10.71 17.41 -2.03
N ASP A 144 -11.97 17.70 -2.22
CA ASP A 144 -13.04 17.29 -1.30
C ASP A 144 -13.35 15.79 -1.41
N GLU A 145 -13.95 15.24 -0.36
CA GLU A 145 -14.43 13.85 -0.29
C GLU A 145 -13.30 12.80 -0.30
N VAL A 146 -12.09 13.19 0.09
CA VAL A 146 -10.95 12.30 0.34
C VAL A 146 -10.84 12.03 1.83
N GLN A 147 -11.14 10.81 2.26
CA GLN A 147 -11.10 10.43 3.67
C GLN A 147 -9.67 10.15 4.15
N SER A 148 -8.90 9.39 3.38
CA SER A 148 -7.51 9.09 3.72
C SER A 148 -6.66 8.79 2.49
N VAL A 149 -5.37 9.04 2.62
CA VAL A 149 -4.36 8.73 1.62
C VAL A 149 -3.27 7.90 2.29
N GLY A 150 -2.79 6.87 1.63
CA GLY A 150 -1.78 5.99 2.19
C GLY A 150 -0.90 5.35 1.14
N ILE A 151 0.17 4.73 1.63
CA ILE A 151 1.09 3.96 0.82
C ILE A 151 1.11 2.50 1.28
N ILE A 152 1.31 1.62 0.31
CA ILE A 152 1.59 0.20 0.51
C ILE A 152 2.92 -0.05 -0.19
N VAL A 153 3.89 -0.55 0.55
CA VAL A 153 5.24 -0.87 0.07
C VAL A 153 5.41 -2.38 0.15
N GLU A 154 5.70 -2.99 -0.97
CA GLU A 154 5.89 -4.43 -1.13
C GLU A 154 7.31 -4.72 -1.65
N ARG A 155 7.86 -5.88 -1.29
CA ARG A 155 9.19 -6.37 -1.71
C ARG A 155 9.09 -7.61 -2.58
#